data_098e8b76d93ed3a8609daf53fc339422
#
_entry.id   098e8b76d93ed3a8609daf53fc339422
#
_cell.length_a   1.000
_cell.length_b   1.000
_cell.length_c   1.000
_cell.angle_alpha   90.00
_cell.angle_beta   90.00
_cell.angle_gamma   90.00
#
_symmetry.space_group_name_H-M   'P 1'
#
loop_
_entity.id
_entity.type
_entity.pdbx_description
1 polymer ?
#
loop_
_entity_poly.entity_id
_entity_poly.type
_entity_poly.pdbx_seq_one_letter_code
_entity_poly.pdbx_strand_id
1 'polypeptide(L)'
;YGQYSMEAVTKLKPDLIITYSEADYDNLSKIAPTVLVDYLNMSTAERITWMADVLNKKEEGKKLLADFNQEVAGYKQQLQDAKISNKTITLMETYSKELFVYGNKQGRGGEVLYDLLELKAPEVVQKEIINGEQYRSISLEAINEYAGDMIMIGGWQEDPMDLVGNNSVWNSTPAVKNQKVITYDS
;
A
#
# COMPACT_ATOMS: atom_id res chain seq x y z
N TYR A 1 0.69 -15.55 -1.94
CA TYR A 1 0.33 -15.60 -3.37
C TYR A 1 0.21 -17.07 -3.76
N GLY A 2 -0.90 -17.44 -4.46
CA GLY A 2 -1.14 -18.83 -4.86
C GLY A 2 -0.06 -19.32 -5.85
N GLN A 3 0.42 -20.55 -5.64
CA GLN A 3 1.29 -21.19 -6.63
C GLN A 3 0.47 -21.45 -7.91
N TYR A 4 0.96 -20.95 -9.04
CA TYR A 4 0.43 -21.31 -10.35
C TYR A 4 1.35 -22.36 -11.01
N SER A 5 0.78 -23.24 -11.82
CA SER A 5 1.58 -24.22 -12.57
C SER A 5 1.84 -23.70 -13.99
N MET A 6 3.03 -23.99 -14.53
CA MET A 6 3.37 -23.68 -15.92
C MET A 6 2.41 -24.36 -16.91
N GLU A 7 1.88 -25.56 -16.55
CA GLU A 7 0.86 -26.23 -17.34
C GLU A 7 -0.46 -25.43 -17.40
N ALA A 8 -0.89 -24.85 -16.28
CA ALA A 8 -2.08 -24.02 -16.25
C ALA A 8 -1.90 -22.76 -17.11
N VAL A 9 -0.74 -22.09 -17.02
CA VAL A 9 -0.42 -20.94 -17.88
C VAL A 9 -0.43 -21.32 -19.36
N THR A 10 0.19 -22.46 -19.72
CA THR A 10 0.23 -22.95 -21.10
C THR A 10 -1.18 -23.24 -21.65
N LYS A 11 -2.08 -23.79 -20.82
CA LYS A 11 -3.48 -24.07 -21.23
C LYS A 11 -4.28 -22.81 -21.54
N LEU A 12 -3.92 -21.67 -20.94
CA LEU A 12 -4.57 -20.38 -21.22
C LEU A 12 -4.22 -19.85 -22.61
N LYS A 13 -3.13 -20.32 -23.25
CA LYS A 13 -2.62 -19.86 -24.54
C LYS A 13 -2.51 -18.32 -24.60
N PRO A 14 -1.80 -17.68 -23.68
CA PRO A 14 -1.71 -16.23 -23.64
C PRO A 14 -0.94 -15.70 -24.85
N ASP A 15 -1.35 -14.53 -25.34
CA ASP A 15 -0.61 -13.78 -26.37
C ASP A 15 0.51 -12.93 -25.74
N LEU A 16 0.38 -12.60 -24.46
CA LEU A 16 1.35 -11.83 -23.68
C LEU A 16 1.29 -12.28 -22.23
N ILE A 17 2.45 -12.38 -21.60
CA ILE A 17 2.58 -12.61 -20.15
C ILE A 17 3.25 -11.40 -19.52
N ILE A 18 2.71 -10.91 -18.40
CA ILE A 18 3.32 -9.87 -17.57
C ILE A 18 3.63 -10.50 -16.22
N THR A 19 4.88 -10.41 -15.78
CA THR A 19 5.33 -10.95 -14.50
C THR A 19 6.22 -9.96 -13.77
N TYR A 20 6.22 -10.01 -12.43
CA TYR A 20 7.21 -9.34 -11.59
C TYR A 20 8.26 -10.32 -11.03
N SER A 21 8.10 -11.61 -11.32
CA SER A 21 9.01 -12.67 -10.84
C SER A 21 10.14 -12.87 -11.85
N GLU A 22 11.34 -12.43 -11.49
CA GLU A 22 12.55 -12.72 -12.27
C GLU A 22 12.81 -14.24 -12.33
N ALA A 23 12.53 -14.97 -11.24
CA ALA A 23 12.74 -16.41 -11.17
C ALA A 23 11.88 -17.21 -12.16
N ASP A 24 10.70 -16.68 -12.50
CA ASP A 24 9.76 -17.35 -13.42
C ASP A 24 9.92 -16.87 -14.86
N TYR A 25 10.62 -15.77 -15.09
CA TYR A 25 10.69 -15.09 -16.39
C TYR A 25 11.11 -16.02 -17.53
N ASP A 26 12.20 -16.77 -17.35
CA ASP A 26 12.73 -17.67 -18.38
C ASP A 26 11.77 -18.81 -18.73
N ASN A 27 11.03 -19.32 -17.76
CA ASN A 27 10.05 -20.37 -17.98
C ASN A 27 8.77 -19.84 -18.64
N LEU A 28 8.30 -18.68 -18.22
CA LEU A 28 7.14 -18.02 -18.82
C LEU A 28 7.43 -17.58 -20.27
N SER A 29 8.64 -17.12 -20.56
CA SER A 29 9.08 -16.73 -21.89
C SER A 29 9.12 -17.87 -22.93
N LYS A 30 9.12 -19.13 -22.47
CA LYS A 30 8.98 -20.31 -23.35
C LYS A 30 7.53 -20.56 -23.78
N ILE A 31 6.56 -19.95 -23.06
CA ILE A 31 5.12 -20.13 -23.34
C ILE A 31 4.61 -19.05 -24.28
N ALA A 32 4.93 -17.79 -24.00
CA ALA A 32 4.50 -16.62 -24.79
C ALA A 32 5.48 -15.45 -24.59
N PRO A 33 5.43 -14.39 -25.42
CA PRO A 33 6.12 -13.14 -25.17
C PRO A 33 5.88 -12.69 -23.73
N THR A 34 6.95 -12.45 -22.97
CA THR A 34 6.87 -12.14 -21.55
C THR A 34 7.56 -10.82 -21.25
N VAL A 35 6.93 -9.98 -20.45
CA VAL A 35 7.47 -8.71 -19.99
C VAL A 35 7.63 -8.76 -18.47
N LEU A 36 8.83 -8.41 -17.99
CA LEU A 36 9.13 -8.26 -16.57
C LEU A 36 8.82 -6.82 -16.15
N VAL A 37 8.04 -6.65 -15.08
CA VAL A 37 7.70 -5.35 -14.51
C VAL A 37 8.32 -5.18 -13.13
N ASP A 38 9.05 -4.09 -12.93
CA ASP A 38 9.57 -3.68 -11.62
C ASP A 38 8.53 -2.81 -10.88
N TYR A 39 7.36 -3.41 -10.58
CA TYR A 39 6.22 -2.65 -10.09
C TYR A 39 6.43 -2.03 -8.70
N LEU A 40 7.32 -2.59 -7.88
CA LEU A 40 7.60 -2.07 -6.53
C LEU A 40 8.35 -0.73 -6.55
N ASN A 41 9.16 -0.51 -7.59
CA ASN A 41 9.92 0.74 -7.75
C ASN A 41 9.21 1.79 -8.62
N MET A 42 8.01 1.47 -9.14
CA MET A 42 7.22 2.36 -9.96
C MET A 42 6.11 3.01 -9.14
N SER A 43 5.91 4.31 -9.33
CA SER A 43 4.70 5.03 -8.87
C SER A 43 3.46 4.55 -9.61
N THR A 44 2.28 4.84 -9.09
CA THR A 44 1.00 4.54 -9.78
C THR A 44 0.94 5.17 -11.18
N ALA A 45 1.43 6.39 -11.35
CA ALA A 45 1.49 7.05 -12.66
C ALA A 45 2.41 6.33 -13.65
N GLU A 46 3.59 5.89 -13.18
CA GLU A 46 4.52 5.10 -14.00
C GLU A 46 3.94 3.75 -14.38
N ARG A 47 3.27 3.05 -13.45
CA ARG A 47 2.58 1.77 -13.72
C ARG A 47 1.50 1.91 -14.78
N ILE A 48 0.66 2.96 -14.69
CA ILE A 48 -0.39 3.24 -15.68
C ILE A 48 0.25 3.50 -17.07
N THR A 49 1.26 4.35 -17.13
CA THR A 49 1.95 4.70 -18.38
C THR A 49 2.62 3.48 -18.99
N TRP A 50 3.37 2.72 -18.18
CA TRP A 50 4.04 1.51 -18.61
C TRP A 50 3.06 0.47 -19.17
N MET A 51 1.96 0.22 -18.44
CA MET A 51 0.94 -0.73 -18.88
C MET A 51 0.28 -0.30 -20.19
N ALA A 52 0.00 1.00 -20.34
CA ALA A 52 -0.56 1.55 -21.56
C ALA A 52 0.39 1.40 -22.76
N ASP A 53 1.70 1.54 -22.53
CA ASP A 53 2.71 1.30 -23.57
C ASP A 53 2.77 -0.17 -23.97
N VAL A 54 2.84 -1.09 -22.99
CA VAL A 54 2.88 -2.54 -23.23
C VAL A 54 1.65 -3.02 -24.01
N LEU A 55 0.48 -2.49 -23.70
CA LEU A 55 -0.78 -2.86 -24.34
C LEU A 55 -1.09 -2.07 -25.62
N ASN A 56 -0.20 -1.15 -26.04
CA ASN A 56 -0.42 -0.23 -27.16
C ASN A 56 -1.72 0.61 -26.99
N LYS A 57 -1.96 1.09 -25.77
CA LYS A 57 -3.14 1.84 -25.34
C LYS A 57 -2.78 3.22 -24.75
N LYS A 58 -1.83 3.92 -25.41
CA LYS A 58 -1.26 5.17 -24.90
C LYS A 58 -2.29 6.27 -24.63
N GLU A 59 -3.26 6.44 -25.51
CA GLU A 59 -4.27 7.49 -25.35
C GLU A 59 -5.26 7.15 -24.21
N GLU A 60 -5.63 5.87 -24.09
CA GLU A 60 -6.44 5.40 -22.95
C GLU A 60 -5.68 5.55 -21.63
N GLY A 61 -4.37 5.24 -21.61
CA GLY A 61 -3.52 5.43 -20.45
C GLY A 61 -3.39 6.90 -20.03
N LYS A 62 -3.21 7.81 -20.99
CA LYS A 62 -3.19 9.26 -20.71
C LYS A 62 -4.51 9.74 -20.11
N LYS A 63 -5.64 9.28 -20.66
CA LYS A 63 -6.95 9.64 -20.14
C LYS A 63 -7.14 9.09 -18.73
N LEU A 64 -6.83 7.81 -18.49
CA LEU A 64 -6.91 7.19 -17.15
C LEU A 64 -6.07 7.96 -16.13
N LEU A 65 -4.84 8.33 -16.49
CA LEU A 65 -3.95 9.08 -15.60
C LEU A 65 -4.48 10.49 -15.31
N ALA A 66 -5.07 11.16 -16.33
CA ALA A 66 -5.68 12.48 -16.13
C ALA A 66 -6.89 12.41 -15.17
N ASP A 67 -7.79 11.44 -15.40
CA ASP A 67 -8.95 11.22 -14.54
C ASP A 67 -8.53 10.89 -13.10
N PHE A 68 -7.54 9.99 -12.94
CA PHE A 68 -6.96 9.63 -11.64
C PHE A 68 -6.36 10.83 -10.91
N ASN A 69 -5.56 11.64 -11.59
CA ASN A 69 -4.96 12.85 -10.99
C ASN A 69 -6.01 13.88 -10.57
N GLN A 70 -7.11 13.98 -11.33
CA GLN A 70 -8.22 14.86 -10.97
C GLN A 70 -8.93 14.38 -9.69
N GLU A 71 -9.14 13.07 -9.53
CA GLU A 71 -9.73 12.50 -8.32
C GLU A 71 -8.81 12.73 -7.11
N VAL A 72 -7.51 12.46 -7.24
CA VAL A 72 -6.51 12.71 -6.18
C VAL A 72 -6.54 14.19 -5.76
N ALA A 73 -6.56 15.12 -6.73
CA ALA A 73 -6.65 16.56 -6.44
C ALA A 73 -7.94 16.92 -5.67
N GLY A 74 -9.06 16.28 -6.04
CA GLY A 74 -10.34 16.46 -5.34
C GLY A 74 -10.27 15.97 -3.88
N TYR A 75 -9.66 14.82 -3.62
CA TYR A 75 -9.47 14.32 -2.25
C TYR A 75 -8.51 15.18 -1.44
N LYS A 76 -7.42 15.66 -2.03
CA LYS A 76 -6.52 16.61 -1.35
C LYS A 76 -7.27 17.88 -0.90
N GLN A 77 -8.12 18.43 -1.75
CA GLN A 77 -8.95 19.60 -1.39
C GLN A 77 -9.88 19.28 -0.22
N GLN A 78 -10.56 18.13 -0.24
CA GLN A 78 -11.43 17.69 0.86
C GLN A 78 -10.66 17.55 2.19
N LEU A 79 -9.44 17.01 2.16
CA LEU A 79 -8.58 16.89 3.34
C LEU A 79 -8.14 18.26 3.88
N GLN A 80 -7.87 19.23 3.00
CA GLN A 80 -7.57 20.61 3.39
C GLN A 80 -8.79 21.27 4.05
N ASP A 81 -9.96 21.16 3.44
CA ASP A 81 -11.22 21.73 3.94
C ASP A 81 -11.58 21.13 5.32
N ALA A 82 -11.33 19.83 5.50
CA ALA A 82 -11.49 19.12 6.77
C ALA A 82 -10.37 19.43 7.80
N LYS A 83 -9.36 20.22 7.44
CA LYS A 83 -8.18 20.55 8.26
C LYS A 83 -7.39 19.32 8.73
N ILE A 84 -7.37 18.27 7.90
CA ILE A 84 -6.67 17.02 8.18
C ILE A 84 -5.27 17.01 7.56
N SER A 85 -5.00 17.79 6.53
CA SER A 85 -3.73 17.83 5.78
C SER A 85 -2.47 18.08 6.65
N ASN A 86 -2.63 18.66 7.84
CA ASN A 86 -1.52 18.87 8.78
C ASN A 86 -1.44 17.84 9.90
N LYS A 87 -2.35 16.86 9.90
CA LYS A 87 -2.35 15.77 10.88
C LYS A 87 -1.42 14.64 10.44
N THR A 88 -0.85 13.96 11.43
CA THR A 88 -0.07 12.76 11.16
C THR A 88 -0.97 11.53 11.16
N ILE A 89 -0.69 10.61 10.23
CA ILE A 89 -1.38 9.32 10.15
C ILE A 89 -0.34 8.20 10.16
N THR A 90 -0.66 7.10 10.86
CA THR A 90 0.15 5.88 10.83
C THR A 90 -0.66 4.77 10.20
N LEU A 91 -0.06 4.07 9.24
CA LEU A 91 -0.60 2.88 8.61
C LEU A 91 -0.09 1.64 9.34
N MET A 92 -1.01 0.86 9.88
CA MET A 92 -0.73 -0.36 10.64
C MET A 92 -1.48 -1.56 10.06
N GLU A 93 -0.95 -2.75 10.32
CA GLU A 93 -1.64 -4.00 9.98
C GLU A 93 -1.27 -5.06 11.00
N THR A 94 -2.24 -5.89 11.38
CA THR A 94 -1.97 -7.10 12.14
C THR A 94 -1.85 -8.30 11.19
N TYR A 95 -0.85 -9.12 11.46
CA TYR A 95 -0.63 -10.37 10.78
C TYR A 95 0.05 -11.37 11.73
N SER A 96 -0.52 -12.57 11.85
CA SER A 96 0.06 -13.66 12.65
C SER A 96 0.35 -13.26 14.11
N LYS A 97 -0.53 -12.46 14.71
CA LYS A 97 -0.42 -11.90 16.08
C LYS A 97 0.73 -10.89 16.27
N GLU A 98 1.25 -10.35 15.20
CA GLU A 98 2.21 -9.25 15.23
C GLU A 98 1.56 -7.97 14.69
N LEU A 99 2.03 -6.82 15.17
CA LEU A 99 1.63 -5.50 14.71
C LEU A 99 2.73 -4.91 13.83
N PHE A 100 2.38 -4.56 12.61
CA PHE A 100 3.29 -3.95 11.65
C PHE A 100 2.94 -2.49 11.40
N VAL A 101 3.98 -1.68 11.17
CA VAL A 101 3.87 -0.32 10.63
C VAL A 101 4.40 -0.33 9.21
N TYR A 102 3.65 0.29 8.28
CA TYR A 102 3.98 0.31 6.85
C TYR A 102 4.31 1.72 6.35
N GLY A 103 5.24 1.77 5.39
CA GLY A 103 5.58 2.96 4.61
C GLY A 103 4.77 3.06 3.31
N ASN A 104 5.35 3.75 2.33
CA ASN A 104 4.68 4.09 1.09
C ASN A 104 4.85 3.08 -0.06
N LYS A 105 5.78 2.10 0.03
CA LYS A 105 6.14 1.21 -1.10
C LYS A 105 5.70 -0.25 -0.96
N GLN A 106 5.10 -0.63 0.14
CA GLN A 106 4.73 -2.04 0.40
C GLN A 106 3.25 -2.35 0.17
N GLY A 107 2.55 -1.50 -0.58
CA GLY A 107 1.10 -1.62 -0.73
C GLY A 107 0.34 -1.15 0.52
N ARG A 108 -0.71 -1.85 0.89
CA ARG A 108 -1.53 -1.53 2.08
C ARG A 108 -2.15 -0.13 2.08
N GLY A 109 -2.06 0.61 0.96
CA GLY A 109 -2.53 2.00 0.87
C GLY A 109 -1.49 3.04 1.25
N GLY A 110 -0.26 2.66 1.59
CA GLY A 110 0.79 3.60 1.99
C GLY A 110 1.14 4.63 0.91
N GLU A 111 1.24 4.22 -0.36
CA GLU A 111 1.42 5.15 -1.49
C GLU A 111 0.26 6.17 -1.57
N VAL A 112 -0.98 5.72 -1.33
CA VAL A 112 -2.14 6.61 -1.35
C VAL A 112 -2.04 7.65 -0.25
N LEU A 113 -1.73 7.23 0.97
CA LEU A 113 -1.66 8.13 2.12
C LEU A 113 -0.51 9.14 1.99
N TYR A 114 0.70 8.65 1.74
CA TYR A 114 1.92 9.44 1.89
C TYR A 114 2.36 10.12 0.59
N ASP A 115 2.23 9.44 -0.58
CA ASP A 115 2.70 9.99 -1.84
C ASP A 115 1.59 10.72 -2.62
N LEU A 116 0.39 10.12 -2.71
CA LEU A 116 -0.70 10.71 -3.49
C LEU A 116 -1.46 11.78 -2.72
N LEU A 117 -1.87 11.52 -1.48
CA LEU A 117 -2.60 12.47 -0.65
C LEU A 117 -1.69 13.41 0.17
N GLU A 118 -0.39 13.13 0.20
CA GLU A 118 0.64 13.93 0.89
C GLU A 118 0.35 14.13 2.39
N LEU A 119 -0.28 13.11 3.02
CA LEU A 119 -0.49 13.12 4.45
C LEU A 119 0.83 12.90 5.18
N LYS A 120 0.96 13.50 6.35
CA LYS A 120 2.19 13.41 7.14
C LYS A 120 2.22 12.12 7.96
N ALA A 121 3.38 11.49 8.03
CA ALA A 121 3.65 10.45 9.01
C ALA A 121 4.24 11.06 10.29
N PRO A 122 4.14 10.38 11.47
CA PRO A 122 4.98 10.70 12.62
C PRO A 122 6.48 10.68 12.25
N GLU A 123 7.29 11.46 12.95
CA GLU A 123 8.73 11.61 12.62
C GLU A 123 9.46 10.26 12.61
N VAL A 124 9.18 9.39 13.60
CA VAL A 124 9.77 8.05 13.67
C VAL A 124 9.35 7.21 12.46
N VAL A 125 8.09 7.26 12.06
CA VAL A 125 7.58 6.52 10.89
C VAL A 125 8.21 7.06 9.61
N GLN A 126 8.31 8.39 9.49
CA GLN A 126 8.97 9.02 8.33
C GLN A 126 10.43 8.57 8.21
N LYS A 127 11.17 8.60 9.32
CA LYS A 127 12.61 8.31 9.34
C LYS A 127 12.91 6.82 9.17
N GLU A 128 12.26 5.98 9.98
CA GLU A 128 12.65 4.57 10.10
C GLU A 128 11.89 3.66 9.14
N ILE A 129 10.66 4.04 8.76
CA ILE A 129 9.80 3.21 7.92
C ILE A 129 9.81 3.74 6.48
N ILE A 130 9.32 4.96 6.23
CA ILE A 130 9.19 5.51 4.87
C ILE A 130 10.56 5.72 4.22
N ASN A 131 11.51 6.32 4.93
CA ASN A 131 12.87 6.54 4.43
C ASN A 131 13.82 5.37 4.74
N GLY A 132 13.34 4.32 5.39
CA GLY A 132 14.11 3.17 5.83
C GLY A 132 13.57 1.84 5.33
N GLU A 133 13.10 1.00 6.24
CA GLU A 133 12.80 -0.42 6.00
C GLU A 133 11.49 -0.66 5.22
N GLN A 134 10.65 0.35 5.03
CA GLN A 134 9.33 0.32 4.40
C GLN A 134 8.25 -0.44 5.17
N TYR A 135 8.58 -1.35 6.04
CA TYR A 135 7.69 -1.97 7.03
C TYR A 135 8.51 -2.54 8.18
N ARG A 136 7.90 -2.61 9.35
CA ARG A 136 8.52 -3.18 10.56
C ARG A 136 7.45 -3.75 11.47
N SER A 137 7.72 -4.93 12.07
CA SER A 137 6.99 -5.42 13.24
C SER A 137 7.41 -4.61 14.46
N ILE A 138 6.43 -4.13 15.22
CA ILE A 138 6.66 -3.40 16.46
C ILE A 138 6.01 -4.12 17.63
N SER A 139 6.56 -3.97 18.83
CA SER A 139 5.91 -4.47 20.04
C SER A 139 4.69 -3.60 20.41
N LEU A 140 3.74 -4.17 21.12
CA LEU A 140 2.54 -3.43 21.57
C LEU A 140 2.89 -2.29 22.53
N GLU A 141 4.01 -2.37 23.24
CA GLU A 141 4.53 -1.31 24.12
C GLU A 141 5.05 -0.11 23.34
N ALA A 142 5.50 -0.32 22.09
CA ALA A 142 6.04 0.73 21.24
C ALA A 142 4.95 1.50 20.48
N ILE A 143 3.68 1.10 20.57
CA ILE A 143 2.58 1.72 19.78
C ILE A 143 2.58 3.25 19.89
N ASN A 144 2.75 3.80 21.10
CA ASN A 144 2.71 5.25 21.33
C ASN A 144 3.84 6.01 20.61
N GLU A 145 4.96 5.36 20.33
CA GLU A 145 6.09 5.95 19.62
C GLU A 145 5.76 6.13 18.12
N TYR A 146 5.06 5.13 17.53
CA TYR A 146 4.71 5.12 16.13
C TYR A 146 3.33 5.71 15.81
N ALA A 147 2.46 5.89 16.82
CA ALA A 147 1.11 6.39 16.61
C ALA A 147 1.08 7.87 16.20
N GLY A 148 0.37 8.16 15.12
CA GLY A 148 0.06 9.53 14.69
C GLY A 148 -1.17 10.13 15.39
N ASP A 149 -1.58 11.33 14.96
CA ASP A 149 -2.88 11.92 15.32
C ASP A 149 -4.04 11.01 14.91
N MET A 150 -3.84 10.22 13.87
CA MET A 150 -4.76 9.25 13.30
C MET A 150 -4.04 7.92 13.09
N ILE A 151 -4.77 6.82 13.18
CA ILE A 151 -4.28 5.48 12.85
C ILE A 151 -5.23 4.86 11.83
N MET A 152 -4.67 4.32 10.77
CA MET A 152 -5.36 3.44 9.84
C MET A 152 -4.83 2.02 10.06
N ILE A 153 -5.71 1.08 10.41
CA ILE A 153 -5.30 -0.28 10.78
C ILE A 153 -6.14 -1.34 10.06
N GLY A 154 -5.48 -2.32 9.48
CA GLY A 154 -6.08 -3.51 8.89
C GLY A 154 -5.62 -4.79 9.58
N GLY A 155 -6.20 -5.91 9.19
CA GLY A 155 -5.76 -7.24 9.62
C GLY A 155 -5.75 -8.21 8.45
N TRP A 156 -4.63 -8.85 8.21
CA TRP A 156 -4.52 -9.86 7.16
C TRP A 156 -5.20 -11.15 7.61
N GLN A 157 -6.41 -11.38 7.10
CA GLN A 157 -7.27 -12.54 7.45
C GLN A 157 -7.63 -12.63 8.94
N GLU A 158 -7.56 -11.53 9.68
CA GLU A 158 -7.89 -11.45 11.12
C GLU A 158 -8.47 -10.07 11.46
N ASP A 159 -9.25 -9.98 12.54
CA ASP A 159 -9.67 -8.67 13.05
C ASP A 159 -8.49 -8.03 13.81
N PRO A 160 -8.00 -6.86 13.41
CA PRO A 160 -6.91 -6.20 14.13
C PRO A 160 -7.24 -5.91 15.59
N MET A 161 -8.53 -5.75 15.92
CA MET A 161 -8.96 -5.49 17.29
C MET A 161 -8.79 -6.70 18.23
N ASP A 162 -8.68 -7.92 17.70
CA ASP A 162 -8.33 -9.10 18.51
C ASP A 162 -6.95 -8.98 19.15
N LEU A 163 -5.99 -8.34 18.44
CA LEU A 163 -4.65 -8.12 18.95
C LEU A 163 -4.55 -6.88 19.83
N VAL A 164 -5.07 -5.74 19.35
CA VAL A 164 -4.81 -4.44 19.99
C VAL A 164 -5.94 -3.95 20.88
N GLY A 165 -7.18 -4.39 20.68
CA GLY A 165 -8.38 -3.81 21.30
C GLY A 165 -8.40 -3.84 22.84
N ASN A 166 -7.80 -4.86 23.46
CA ASN A 166 -7.67 -4.98 24.91
C ASN A 166 -6.32 -4.51 25.46
N ASN A 167 -5.42 -4.00 24.61
CA ASN A 167 -4.10 -3.55 25.03
C ASN A 167 -4.18 -2.16 25.68
N SER A 168 -3.60 -1.98 26.84
CA SER A 168 -3.65 -0.73 27.62
C SER A 168 -2.85 0.40 26.91
N VAL A 169 -1.75 0.07 26.24
CA VAL A 169 -0.95 1.06 25.50
C VAL A 169 -1.74 1.55 24.29
N TRP A 170 -2.34 0.65 23.50
CA TRP A 170 -3.25 1.00 22.43
C TRP A 170 -4.36 1.95 22.88
N ASN A 171 -5.08 1.55 23.94
CA ASN A 171 -6.18 2.34 24.50
C ASN A 171 -5.72 3.68 25.11
N SER A 172 -4.43 3.84 25.39
CA SER A 172 -3.86 5.09 25.89
C SER A 172 -3.48 6.08 24.79
N THR A 173 -3.37 5.63 23.52
CA THR A 173 -2.95 6.50 22.40
C THR A 173 -3.93 7.65 22.19
N PRO A 174 -3.45 8.85 21.80
CA PRO A 174 -4.32 9.97 21.47
C PRO A 174 -5.30 9.65 20.34
N ALA A 175 -4.87 8.90 19.31
CA ALA A 175 -5.72 8.52 18.18
C ALA A 175 -6.94 7.70 18.65
N VAL A 176 -6.73 6.70 19.52
CA VAL A 176 -7.82 5.85 20.06
C VAL A 176 -8.75 6.67 20.95
N LYS A 177 -8.20 7.44 21.89
CA LYS A 177 -8.99 8.30 22.80
C LYS A 177 -9.85 9.32 22.05
N ASN A 178 -9.36 9.84 20.94
CA ASN A 178 -10.05 10.83 20.12
C ASN A 178 -10.92 10.21 19.02
N GLN A 179 -11.09 8.89 19.00
CA GLN A 179 -11.86 8.16 17.99
C GLN A 179 -11.37 8.45 16.54
N LYS A 180 -10.05 8.51 16.38
CA LYS A 180 -9.35 8.75 15.11
C LYS A 180 -8.65 7.49 14.58
N VAL A 181 -9.28 6.34 14.79
CA VAL A 181 -8.87 5.06 14.23
C VAL A 181 -9.81 4.70 13.09
N ILE A 182 -9.23 4.35 11.96
CA ILE A 182 -9.93 3.89 10.76
C ILE A 182 -9.52 2.44 10.53
N THR A 183 -10.48 1.53 10.54
CA THR A 183 -10.24 0.13 10.16
C THR A 183 -10.45 -0.06 8.67
N TYR A 184 -9.67 -0.92 8.03
CA TYR A 184 -9.82 -1.29 6.62
C TYR A 184 -9.63 -2.81 6.44
N ASP A 185 -10.26 -3.35 5.41
CA ASP A 185 -10.04 -4.74 4.98
C ASP A 185 -8.76 -4.81 4.12
N SER A 186 -7.86 -5.74 4.46
CA SER A 186 -6.55 -5.90 3.81
C SER A 186 -6.41 -7.21 3.02
#